data_47f85a96c6ce222811fe9684fb4f2245
#
_entry.id   47f85a96c6ce222811fe9684fb4f2245
#
_cell.length_a   1.000
_cell.length_b   1.000
_cell.length_c   1.000
_cell.angle_alpha   90.00
_cell.angle_beta   90.00
_cell.angle_gamma   90.00
#
_symmetry.space_group_name_H-M   'P 1'
#
loop_
_entity.id
_entity.type
_entity.pdbx_description
1 polymer ?
#
loop_
_entity_poly.entity_id
_entity_poly.type
_entity_poly.pdbx_seq_one_letter_code
_entity_poly.pdbx_strand_id
1 'polypeptide(L)'
;KLFILKRKSKLGLGSAYSDGYKWALSKNSTNNGIEYDKKYIYDNIYTMDADFSHNPKDLLRMKVFLTENGMDLVIGSRYKTGVNVVNWPIQRVLLSYFGSWYARFITRVPIMDLTSGFVGYKINVIRDIMKKGIEFNGYAYQIEMKFKAHVLNYKLYEIPIIFTDRTKGESKMNKSIIPEAVFGLLKMKLKNVFSRL
;
A
#
# COMPACT_ATOMS: atom_id res chain seq x y z
N LYS A 1 3.18 -22.19 1.45
CA LYS A 1 2.77 -22.34 2.86
C LYS A 1 1.88 -21.17 3.27
N LEU A 2 0.86 -21.42 4.07
CA LEU A 2 0.00 -20.40 4.69
C LEU A 2 0.50 -20.13 6.11
N PHE A 3 0.66 -18.84 6.45
CA PHE A 3 0.98 -18.37 7.80
C PHE A 3 -0.13 -17.44 8.28
N ILE A 4 -0.52 -17.56 9.54
CA ILE A 4 -1.55 -16.74 10.16
C ILE A 4 -0.93 -15.94 11.31
N LEU A 5 -0.89 -14.61 11.16
CA LEU A 5 -0.46 -13.70 12.21
C LEU A 5 -1.69 -13.26 13.03
N LYS A 6 -1.90 -13.90 14.18
CA LYS A 6 -2.99 -13.54 15.11
C LYS A 6 -2.60 -12.32 15.93
N ARG A 7 -3.46 -11.31 15.94
CA ARG A 7 -3.30 -10.08 16.74
C ARG A 7 -4.27 -10.05 17.90
N LYS A 8 -3.86 -9.47 19.05
CA LYS A 8 -4.69 -9.40 20.26
C LYS A 8 -5.93 -8.52 20.08
N SER A 9 -5.87 -7.50 19.22
CA SER A 9 -6.97 -6.56 18.99
C SER A 9 -6.85 -5.89 17.64
N LYS A 10 -7.90 -5.14 17.25
CA LYS A 10 -7.96 -4.34 16.03
C LYS A 10 -7.31 -2.97 16.27
N LEU A 11 -6.07 -2.78 15.84
CA LEU A 11 -5.25 -1.58 16.04
C LEU A 11 -5.11 -0.72 14.77
N GLY A 12 -5.96 -0.93 13.77
CA GLY A 12 -5.91 -0.21 12.49
C GLY A 12 -5.19 -0.97 11.38
N LEU A 13 -5.40 -0.49 10.15
CA LEU A 13 -4.90 -1.12 8.92
C LEU A 13 -3.37 -1.04 8.82
N GLY A 14 -2.81 0.16 9.01
CA GLY A 14 -1.37 0.40 8.91
C GLY A 14 -0.56 -0.44 9.90
N SER A 15 -1.05 -0.58 11.16
CA SER A 15 -0.39 -1.44 12.14
C SER A 15 -0.43 -2.92 11.74
N ALA A 16 -1.51 -3.39 11.11
CA ALA A 16 -1.61 -4.77 10.64
C ALA A 16 -0.60 -5.07 9.52
N TYR A 17 -0.47 -4.18 8.56
CA TYR A 17 0.54 -4.29 7.51
C TYR A 17 1.96 -4.16 8.05
N SER A 18 2.21 -3.24 9.00
CA SER A 18 3.51 -3.11 9.67
C SER A 18 3.96 -4.42 10.33
N ASP A 19 3.05 -5.10 11.04
CA ASP A 19 3.35 -6.38 11.67
C ASP A 19 3.68 -7.46 10.62
N GLY A 20 2.92 -7.50 9.51
CA GLY A 20 3.19 -8.38 8.37
C GLY A 20 4.56 -8.10 7.71
N TYR A 21 4.90 -6.83 7.53
CA TYR A 21 6.21 -6.45 6.97
C TYR A 21 7.36 -6.78 7.90
N LYS A 22 7.23 -6.52 9.20
CA LYS A 22 8.23 -6.93 10.20
C LYS A 22 8.46 -8.43 10.16
N TRP A 23 7.38 -9.21 10.09
CA TRP A 23 7.47 -10.65 9.97
C TRP A 23 8.19 -11.08 8.68
N ALA A 24 7.84 -10.51 7.52
CA ALA A 24 8.49 -10.82 6.25
C ALA A 24 9.98 -10.43 6.24
N LEU A 25 10.31 -9.24 6.80
CA LEU A 25 11.69 -8.78 6.92
C LEU A 25 12.51 -9.63 7.89
N SER A 26 11.92 -10.14 8.96
CA SER A 26 12.61 -11.04 9.91
C SER A 26 13.04 -12.35 9.26
N LYS A 27 12.32 -12.80 8.21
CA LYS A 27 12.71 -13.98 7.43
C LYS A 27 13.87 -13.73 6.47
N ASN A 28 14.15 -12.46 6.15
CA ASN A 28 15.23 -12.03 5.27
C ASN A 28 16.47 -11.51 6.05
N SER A 29 16.43 -11.51 7.38
CA SER A 29 17.53 -10.98 8.20
C SER A 29 18.52 -12.09 8.56
N THR A 30 19.80 -11.87 8.23
CA THR A 30 20.91 -12.79 8.58
C THR A 30 21.57 -12.44 9.92
N ASN A 31 21.18 -11.35 10.57
CA ASN A 31 21.83 -10.85 11.78
C ASN A 31 20.87 -10.85 12.97
N ASN A 32 21.10 -11.66 13.96
CA ASN A 32 20.81 -11.57 15.39
C ASN A 32 20.56 -12.93 16.06
N GLY A 33 21.32 -13.98 15.71
CA GLY A 33 21.37 -15.21 16.54
C GLY A 33 20.09 -16.06 16.57
N ILE A 34 19.05 -15.68 15.84
CA ILE A 34 17.86 -16.49 15.61
C ILE A 34 18.07 -17.18 14.27
N GLU A 35 18.18 -18.50 14.31
CA GLU A 35 18.32 -19.35 13.13
C GLU A 35 17.00 -19.28 12.32
N TYR A 36 16.91 -18.31 11.41
CA TYR A 36 15.80 -18.25 10.46
C TYR A 36 16.02 -19.33 9.40
N ASP A 37 15.02 -20.14 9.17
CA ASP A 37 14.99 -21.10 8.08
C ASP A 37 15.33 -20.39 6.76
N LYS A 38 16.58 -20.50 6.30
CA LYS A 38 17.12 -19.89 5.07
C LYS A 38 16.29 -20.19 3.82
N LYS A 39 15.29 -21.05 3.94
CA LYS A 39 14.41 -21.52 2.88
C LYS A 39 13.41 -20.49 2.37
N TYR A 40 13.18 -19.38 3.09
CA TYR A 40 12.15 -18.39 2.75
C TYR A 40 12.71 -16.97 2.70
N ILE A 41 13.57 -16.69 1.74
CA ILE A 41 13.97 -15.35 1.37
C ILE A 41 12.93 -14.81 0.38
N TYR A 42 12.36 -13.65 0.69
CA TYR A 42 11.37 -12.98 -0.15
C TYR A 42 12.04 -11.85 -0.92
N ASP A 43 11.92 -11.86 -2.24
CA ASP A 43 12.37 -10.75 -3.10
C ASP A 43 11.31 -9.66 -3.20
N ASN A 44 10.04 -10.09 -3.21
CA ASN A 44 8.91 -9.20 -3.38
C ASN A 44 7.82 -9.51 -2.33
N ILE A 45 7.10 -8.46 -1.93
CA ILE A 45 5.92 -8.55 -1.06
C ILE A 45 4.73 -7.95 -1.80
N TYR A 46 3.61 -8.65 -1.76
CA TYR A 46 2.35 -8.18 -2.34
C TYR A 46 1.31 -8.01 -1.24
N THR A 47 0.58 -6.89 -1.29
CA THR A 47 -0.57 -6.64 -0.43
C THR A 47 -1.85 -6.77 -1.25
N MET A 48 -2.85 -7.45 -0.70
CA MET A 48 -4.13 -7.69 -1.37
C MET A 48 -5.22 -7.85 -0.32
N ASP A 49 -6.42 -7.32 -0.60
CA ASP A 49 -7.58 -7.57 0.26
C ASP A 49 -8.07 -9.02 0.10
N ALA A 50 -8.54 -9.62 1.20
CA ALA A 50 -8.98 -11.02 1.24
C ALA A 50 -10.51 -11.16 1.06
N ASP A 51 -11.18 -10.18 0.45
CA ASP A 51 -12.63 -10.10 0.27
C ASP A 51 -13.07 -10.35 -1.19
N PHE A 52 -12.17 -10.89 -2.00
CA PHE A 52 -12.35 -11.16 -3.44
C PHE A 52 -12.56 -9.92 -4.33
N SER A 53 -12.30 -8.72 -3.82
CA SER A 53 -12.38 -7.49 -4.60
C SER A 53 -11.24 -7.34 -5.62
N HIS A 54 -10.12 -8.01 -5.40
CA HIS A 54 -8.97 -8.03 -6.29
C HIS A 54 -8.83 -9.39 -7.00
N ASN A 55 -8.48 -9.36 -8.30
CA ASN A 55 -8.20 -10.56 -9.06
C ASN A 55 -6.76 -11.05 -8.79
N PRO A 56 -6.55 -12.27 -8.24
CA PRO A 56 -5.20 -12.79 -7.98
C PRO A 56 -4.32 -12.92 -9.24
N LYS A 57 -4.89 -13.02 -10.43
CA LYS A 57 -4.14 -13.06 -11.69
C LYS A 57 -3.34 -11.78 -11.94
N ASP A 58 -3.76 -10.66 -11.39
CA ASP A 58 -3.03 -9.40 -11.52
C ASP A 58 -1.70 -9.42 -10.75
N LEU A 59 -1.52 -10.31 -9.76
CA LEU A 59 -0.23 -10.53 -9.10
C LEU A 59 0.86 -10.97 -10.08
N LEU A 60 0.50 -11.78 -11.08
CA LEU A 60 1.45 -12.22 -12.12
C LEU A 60 1.89 -11.03 -12.99
N ARG A 61 0.97 -10.15 -13.34
CA ARG A 61 1.28 -8.91 -14.08
C ARG A 61 2.18 -7.99 -13.27
N MET A 62 1.89 -7.78 -11.97
CA MET A 62 2.75 -6.99 -11.07
C MET A 62 4.15 -7.58 -10.96
N LYS A 63 4.27 -8.92 -10.89
CA LYS A 63 5.55 -9.61 -10.81
C LYS A 63 6.42 -9.26 -12.00
N VAL A 64 5.92 -9.32 -13.22
CA VAL A 64 6.68 -8.98 -14.43
C VAL A 64 7.28 -7.57 -14.33
N PHE A 65 6.50 -6.58 -13.88
CA PHE A 65 7.01 -5.22 -13.71
C PHE A 65 8.09 -5.09 -12.64
N LEU A 66 7.99 -5.86 -11.55
CA LEU A 66 9.00 -5.85 -10.49
C LEU A 66 10.28 -6.59 -10.87
N THR A 67 10.18 -7.72 -11.61
CA THR A 67 11.34 -8.57 -11.90
C THR A 67 12.02 -8.26 -13.23
N GLU A 68 11.24 -7.91 -14.27
CA GLU A 68 11.74 -7.78 -15.64
C GLU A 68 11.83 -6.31 -16.11
N ASN A 69 10.86 -5.47 -15.70
CA ASN A 69 10.81 -4.08 -16.14
C ASN A 69 11.51 -3.09 -15.18
N GLY A 70 12.18 -3.60 -14.13
CA GLY A 70 13.00 -2.80 -13.23
C GLY A 70 12.23 -1.84 -12.34
N MET A 71 10.90 -2.03 -12.17
CA MET A 71 10.11 -1.24 -11.22
C MET A 71 10.35 -1.72 -9.80
N ASP A 72 10.23 -0.81 -8.82
CA ASP A 72 10.47 -1.11 -7.41
C ASP A 72 9.17 -1.25 -6.62
N LEU A 73 8.11 -0.58 -7.10
CA LEU A 73 6.77 -0.60 -6.53
C LEU A 73 5.75 -0.56 -7.66
N VAL A 74 4.79 -1.51 -7.64
CA VAL A 74 3.73 -1.61 -8.66
C VAL A 74 2.37 -1.57 -7.98
N ILE A 75 1.50 -0.68 -8.45
CA ILE A 75 0.17 -0.43 -7.90
C ILE A 75 -0.88 -0.98 -8.85
N GLY A 76 -1.82 -1.79 -8.36
CA GLY A 76 -3.06 -2.09 -9.04
C GLY A 76 -4.00 -0.91 -8.94
N SER A 77 -4.17 -0.18 -10.04
CA SER A 77 -4.87 1.09 -10.09
C SER A 77 -6.27 0.94 -10.66
N ARG A 78 -7.25 1.50 -9.96
CA ARG A 78 -8.65 1.60 -10.41
C ARG A 78 -8.85 2.78 -11.38
N TYR A 79 -7.85 3.68 -11.48
CA TYR A 79 -7.98 4.96 -12.17
C TYR A 79 -6.97 5.19 -13.29
N LYS A 80 -6.08 4.23 -13.58
CA LYS A 80 -5.02 4.38 -14.59
C LYS A 80 -5.57 4.55 -16.02
N THR A 81 -6.64 3.82 -16.36
CA THR A 81 -7.28 3.82 -17.69
C THR A 81 -8.77 4.17 -17.62
N GLY A 82 -9.12 5.13 -16.77
CA GLY A 82 -10.51 5.46 -16.47
C GLY A 82 -10.95 4.94 -15.11
N VAL A 83 -12.24 4.80 -14.87
CA VAL A 83 -12.82 4.33 -13.60
C VAL A 83 -13.18 2.85 -13.73
N ASN A 84 -12.34 1.98 -13.19
CA ASN A 84 -12.45 0.52 -13.31
C ASN A 84 -12.96 -0.10 -12.00
N VAL A 85 -14.18 0.26 -11.59
CA VAL A 85 -14.85 -0.31 -10.41
C VAL A 85 -16.22 -0.87 -10.81
N VAL A 86 -16.58 -2.00 -10.20
CA VAL A 86 -17.83 -2.70 -10.46
C VAL A 86 -18.68 -2.70 -9.19
N ASN A 87 -19.97 -2.39 -9.33
CA ASN A 87 -20.97 -2.37 -8.27
C ASN A 87 -20.72 -1.35 -7.14
N TRP A 88 -19.97 -0.26 -7.40
CA TRP A 88 -19.82 0.81 -6.43
C TRP A 88 -20.94 1.86 -6.59
N PRO A 89 -21.52 2.33 -5.48
CA PRO A 89 -22.35 3.53 -5.50
C PRO A 89 -21.54 4.74 -6.00
N ILE A 90 -22.15 5.58 -6.82
CA ILE A 90 -21.47 6.75 -7.42
C ILE A 90 -20.80 7.65 -6.39
N GLN A 91 -21.39 7.84 -5.22
CA GLN A 91 -20.82 8.62 -4.12
C GLN A 91 -19.48 8.05 -3.65
N ARG A 92 -19.34 6.73 -3.59
CA ARG A 92 -18.09 6.05 -3.22
C ARG A 92 -17.04 6.19 -4.31
N VAL A 93 -17.45 6.12 -5.58
CA VAL A 93 -16.55 6.36 -6.72
C VAL A 93 -15.97 7.77 -6.64
N LEU A 94 -16.82 8.79 -6.50
CA LEU A 94 -16.41 10.18 -6.40
C LEU A 94 -15.48 10.42 -5.20
N LEU A 95 -15.86 9.93 -4.02
CA LEU A 95 -15.05 10.09 -2.82
C LEU A 95 -13.65 9.46 -2.98
N SER A 96 -13.56 8.26 -3.53
CA SER A 96 -12.29 7.57 -3.75
C SER A 96 -11.44 8.26 -4.83
N TYR A 97 -12.06 8.69 -5.92
CA TYR A 97 -11.39 9.41 -7.01
C TYR A 97 -10.83 10.75 -6.54
N PHE A 98 -11.67 11.58 -5.90
CA PHE A 98 -11.23 12.87 -5.37
C PHE A 98 -10.24 12.72 -4.21
N GLY A 99 -10.36 11.69 -3.39
CA GLY A 99 -9.38 11.36 -2.37
C GLY A 99 -7.99 11.06 -2.95
N SER A 100 -7.93 10.27 -4.02
CA SER A 100 -6.68 10.01 -4.74
C SER A 100 -6.15 11.26 -5.45
N TRP A 101 -7.03 12.06 -6.06
CA TRP A 101 -6.65 13.32 -6.69
C TRP A 101 -6.03 14.30 -5.69
N TYR A 102 -6.70 14.51 -4.54
CA TYR A 102 -6.20 15.35 -3.45
C TYR A 102 -4.84 14.85 -2.92
N ALA A 103 -4.72 13.55 -2.66
CA ALA A 103 -3.47 12.96 -2.21
C ALA A 103 -2.33 13.20 -3.21
N ARG A 104 -2.59 13.04 -4.51
CA ARG A 104 -1.64 13.32 -5.58
C ARG A 104 -1.24 14.79 -5.63
N PHE A 105 -2.20 15.70 -5.50
CA PHE A 105 -1.95 17.13 -5.49
C PHE A 105 -1.02 17.54 -4.34
N ILE A 106 -1.26 17.06 -3.12
CA ILE A 106 -0.46 17.38 -1.93
C ILE A 106 0.92 16.69 -2.00
N THR A 107 0.97 15.41 -2.31
CA THR A 107 2.21 14.62 -2.25
C THR A 107 3.07 14.78 -3.48
N ARG A 108 2.49 15.16 -4.61
CA ARG A 108 3.12 15.22 -5.95
C ARG A 108 3.68 13.87 -6.42
N VAL A 109 3.17 12.77 -5.88
CA VAL A 109 3.50 11.43 -6.37
C VAL A 109 2.80 11.21 -7.72
N PRO A 110 3.51 10.79 -8.79
CA PRO A 110 2.94 10.67 -10.14
C PRO A 110 2.13 9.37 -10.32
N ILE A 111 1.18 9.10 -9.40
CA ILE A 111 0.34 7.90 -9.33
C ILE A 111 -1.12 8.33 -9.29
N MET A 112 -1.96 7.71 -10.12
CA MET A 112 -3.40 8.04 -10.20
C MET A 112 -4.18 7.49 -9.00
N ASP A 113 -3.86 6.28 -8.52
CA ASP A 113 -4.55 5.63 -7.41
C ASP A 113 -3.65 5.47 -6.18
N LEU A 114 -3.45 6.58 -5.45
CA LEU A 114 -2.69 6.57 -4.22
C LEU A 114 -3.37 5.82 -3.07
N THR A 115 -4.69 5.63 -3.15
CA THR A 115 -5.49 4.97 -2.10
C THR A 115 -5.61 3.46 -2.29
N SER A 116 -5.10 2.89 -3.39
CA SER A 116 -5.15 1.45 -3.64
C SER A 116 -4.38 0.65 -2.58
N GLY A 117 -4.98 -0.42 -2.08
CA GLY A 117 -4.34 -1.39 -1.19
C GLY A 117 -3.67 -2.56 -1.91
N PHE A 118 -3.87 -2.67 -3.22
CA PHE A 118 -3.30 -3.75 -4.04
C PHE A 118 -1.96 -3.30 -4.62
N VAL A 119 -0.87 -3.71 -3.96
CA VAL A 119 0.46 -3.18 -4.26
C VAL A 119 1.51 -4.28 -4.17
N GLY A 120 2.41 -4.33 -5.15
CA GLY A 120 3.61 -5.14 -5.13
C GLY A 120 4.83 -4.27 -4.81
N TYR A 121 5.70 -4.75 -3.94
CA TYR A 121 6.93 -4.07 -3.50
C TYR A 121 8.12 -5.00 -3.66
N LYS A 122 9.26 -4.50 -4.11
CA LYS A 122 10.53 -5.15 -3.80
C LYS A 122 10.82 -5.08 -2.31
N ILE A 123 11.48 -6.09 -1.77
CA ILE A 123 11.74 -6.19 -0.31
C ILE A 123 12.56 -5.01 0.23
N ASN A 124 13.50 -4.47 -0.56
CA ASN A 124 14.29 -3.30 -0.17
C ASN A 124 13.44 -2.05 0.05
N VAL A 125 12.40 -1.83 -0.76
CA VAL A 125 11.45 -0.72 -0.57
C VAL A 125 10.79 -0.80 0.80
N ILE A 126 10.27 -1.96 1.15
CA ILE A 126 9.64 -2.18 2.47
C ILE A 126 10.67 -1.98 3.59
N ARG A 127 11.89 -2.54 3.45
CA ARG A 127 12.95 -2.39 4.45
C ARG A 127 13.27 -0.92 4.73
N ASP A 128 13.42 -0.12 3.70
CA ASP A 128 13.83 1.27 3.85
C ASP A 128 12.69 2.17 4.34
N ILE A 129 11.44 1.89 3.94
CA ILE A 129 10.27 2.56 4.52
C ILE A 129 10.13 2.20 6.01
N MET A 130 10.30 0.92 6.37
CA MET A 130 10.18 0.47 7.76
C MET A 130 11.24 1.10 8.68
N LYS A 131 12.46 1.35 8.18
CA LYS A 131 13.50 2.10 8.92
C LYS A 131 13.07 3.53 9.24
N LYS A 132 12.31 4.18 8.34
CA LYS A 132 11.77 5.53 8.55
C LYS A 132 10.51 5.55 9.44
N GLY A 133 9.98 4.37 9.77
CA GLY A 133 8.74 4.19 10.52
C GLY A 133 7.50 4.44 9.66
N ILE A 134 6.33 4.07 10.17
CA ILE A 134 4.99 4.31 9.57
C ILE A 134 4.19 5.09 10.61
N GLU A 135 3.59 6.21 10.21
CA GLU A 135 2.90 7.14 11.11
C GLU A 135 1.38 6.92 11.10
N PHE A 136 0.81 6.50 9.95
CA PHE A 136 -0.63 6.36 9.82
C PHE A 136 -1.11 4.92 10.09
N ASN A 137 -2.14 4.80 10.92
CA ASN A 137 -2.79 3.52 11.22
C ASN A 137 -4.09 3.29 10.42
N GLY A 138 -4.66 4.35 9.87
CA GLY A 138 -5.88 4.33 9.06
C GLY A 138 -5.61 4.14 7.56
N TYR A 139 -6.55 4.59 6.73
CA TYR A 139 -6.43 4.49 5.26
C TYR A 139 -5.31 5.36 4.66
N ALA A 140 -4.92 6.44 5.33
CA ALA A 140 -3.80 7.30 4.92
C ALA A 140 -2.47 6.54 4.86
N TYR A 141 -2.34 5.42 5.56
CA TYR A 141 -1.21 4.50 5.46
C TYR A 141 -0.88 4.10 4.00
N GLN A 142 -1.89 3.83 3.18
CA GLN A 142 -1.65 3.47 1.77
C GLN A 142 -0.98 4.58 0.98
N ILE A 143 -1.34 5.83 1.28
CA ILE A 143 -0.74 7.01 0.65
C ILE A 143 0.67 7.22 1.18
N GLU A 144 0.87 7.07 2.50
CA GLU A 144 2.16 7.19 3.15
C GLU A 144 3.21 6.24 2.55
N MET A 145 2.87 4.99 2.32
CA MET A 145 3.77 4.00 1.74
C MET A 145 4.28 4.42 0.35
N LYS A 146 3.37 4.88 -0.51
CA LYS A 146 3.72 5.33 -1.87
C LYS A 146 4.49 6.64 -1.84
N PHE A 147 4.12 7.57 -0.96
CA PHE A 147 4.84 8.82 -0.76
C PHE A 147 6.27 8.59 -0.28
N LYS A 148 6.48 7.74 0.73
CA LYS A 148 7.82 7.40 1.22
C LYS A 148 8.67 6.70 0.16
N ALA A 149 8.09 5.78 -0.61
CA ALA A 149 8.78 5.17 -1.74
C ALA A 149 9.21 6.22 -2.78
N HIS A 150 8.33 7.16 -3.12
CA HIS A 150 8.63 8.26 -4.04
C HIS A 150 9.75 9.19 -3.51
N VAL A 151 9.69 9.56 -2.24
CA VAL A 151 10.72 10.41 -1.59
C VAL A 151 12.09 9.72 -1.54
N LEU A 152 12.10 8.40 -1.45
CA LEU A 152 13.30 7.56 -1.50
C LEU A 152 13.77 7.28 -2.93
N ASN A 153 13.17 7.92 -3.95
CA ASN A 153 13.49 7.80 -5.37
C ASN A 153 13.32 6.38 -5.95
N TYR A 154 12.43 5.57 -5.39
CA TYR A 154 12.05 4.30 -5.98
C TYR A 154 11.18 4.50 -7.22
N LYS A 155 11.32 3.58 -8.18
CA LYS A 155 10.54 3.57 -9.42
C LYS A 155 9.15 2.99 -9.18
N LEU A 156 8.12 3.85 -9.27
CA LEU A 156 6.72 3.51 -9.08
C LEU A 156 6.03 3.32 -10.43
N TYR A 157 5.17 2.31 -10.52
CA TYR A 157 4.38 2.05 -11.71
C TYR A 157 2.94 1.66 -11.37
N GLU A 158 2.00 1.91 -12.25
CA GLU A 158 0.61 1.51 -12.13
C GLU A 158 0.20 0.57 -13.25
N ILE A 159 -0.44 -0.53 -12.89
CA ILE A 159 -1.18 -1.37 -13.83
C ILE A 159 -2.68 -1.18 -13.64
N PRO A 160 -3.48 -1.09 -14.70
CA PRO A 160 -4.93 -1.03 -14.55
C PRO A 160 -5.46 -2.36 -14.05
N ILE A 161 -6.36 -2.30 -13.06
CA ILE A 161 -7.09 -3.44 -12.54
C ILE A 161 -8.59 -3.16 -12.56
N ILE A 162 -9.40 -4.21 -12.50
CA ILE A 162 -10.84 -4.11 -12.24
C ILE A 162 -11.06 -4.44 -10.76
N PHE A 163 -11.67 -3.51 -10.04
CA PHE A 163 -12.04 -3.71 -8.65
C PHE A 163 -13.54 -4.02 -8.56
N THR A 164 -13.89 -5.21 -8.08
CA THR A 164 -15.28 -5.61 -7.88
C THR A 164 -15.65 -5.38 -6.41
N ASP A 165 -16.83 -4.79 -6.13
CA ASP A 165 -17.24 -4.65 -4.73
C ASP A 165 -17.39 -6.01 -4.06
N ARG A 166 -17.09 -6.05 -2.78
CA ARG A 166 -17.19 -7.26 -1.97
C ARG A 166 -18.63 -7.80 -1.98
N THR A 167 -18.77 -9.10 -2.03
CA THR A 167 -20.07 -9.78 -1.97
C THR A 167 -20.55 -10.00 -0.53
N LYS A 168 -19.66 -9.88 0.47
CA LYS A 168 -19.96 -10.06 1.89
C LYS A 168 -19.27 -8.99 2.74
N GLY A 169 -19.96 -8.53 3.79
CA GLY A 169 -19.47 -7.55 4.75
C GLY A 169 -19.73 -6.10 4.34
N GLU A 170 -19.72 -5.21 5.32
CA GLU A 170 -19.95 -3.77 5.12
C GLU A 170 -18.66 -2.98 4.93
N SER A 171 -18.73 -1.87 4.19
CA SER A 171 -17.62 -0.95 4.04
C SER A 171 -17.31 -0.28 5.38
N LYS A 172 -16.06 -0.41 5.84
CA LYS A 172 -15.59 0.20 7.09
C LYS A 172 -15.15 1.66 6.92
N MET A 173 -15.50 2.31 5.80
CA MET A 173 -15.21 3.74 5.62
C MET A 173 -16.09 4.56 6.55
N ASN A 174 -15.51 5.05 7.62
CA ASN A 174 -16.17 5.98 8.54
C ASN A 174 -15.85 7.42 8.12
N LYS A 175 -16.82 8.34 8.27
CA LYS A 175 -16.66 9.76 7.91
C LYS A 175 -15.51 10.45 8.64
N SER A 176 -15.09 9.94 9.81
CA SER A 176 -13.94 10.45 10.57
C SER A 176 -12.57 10.25 9.88
N ILE A 177 -12.49 9.37 8.88
CA ILE A 177 -11.23 9.06 8.16
C ILE A 177 -10.81 10.21 7.24
N ILE A 178 -11.78 10.99 6.74
CA ILE A 178 -11.52 12.06 5.77
C ILE A 178 -10.70 13.20 6.39
N PRO A 179 -11.10 13.80 7.54
CA PRO A 179 -10.29 14.85 8.19
C PRO A 179 -8.88 14.36 8.57
N GLU A 180 -8.77 13.14 9.11
CA GLU A 180 -7.46 12.55 9.44
C GLU A 180 -6.56 12.47 8.21
N ALA A 181 -7.08 12.01 7.08
CA ALA A 181 -6.33 11.92 5.85
C ALA A 181 -5.93 13.31 5.32
N VAL A 182 -6.85 14.28 5.31
CA VAL A 182 -6.60 15.63 4.79
C VAL A 182 -5.48 16.34 5.57
N PHE A 183 -5.63 16.45 6.88
CA PHE A 183 -4.63 17.13 7.72
C PHE A 183 -3.33 16.30 7.87
N GLY A 184 -3.46 14.98 7.93
CA GLY A 184 -2.32 14.09 8.03
C GLY A 184 -1.39 14.18 6.83
N LEU A 185 -1.92 14.23 5.61
CA LEU A 185 -1.11 14.35 4.39
C LEU A 185 -0.37 15.69 4.31
N LEU A 186 -1.01 16.80 4.71
CA LEU A 186 -0.34 18.09 4.80
C LEU A 186 0.81 18.06 5.79
N LYS A 187 0.58 17.54 7.00
CA LYS A 187 1.62 17.38 8.03
C LYS A 187 2.77 16.51 7.54
N MET A 188 2.49 15.39 6.90
CA MET A 188 3.49 14.48 6.32
C MET A 188 4.34 15.19 5.27
N LYS A 189 3.70 15.96 4.37
CA LYS A 189 4.42 16.73 3.34
C LYS A 189 5.32 17.79 3.94
N LEU A 190 4.84 18.58 4.90
CA LEU A 190 5.60 19.61 5.59
C LEU A 190 6.80 19.00 6.32
N LYS A 191 6.59 17.93 7.11
CA LYS A 191 7.67 17.22 7.80
C LYS A 191 8.77 16.76 6.84
N ASN A 192 8.41 16.25 5.66
CA ASN A 192 9.40 15.84 4.67
C ASN A 192 10.18 17.02 4.07
N VAL A 193 9.54 18.18 3.90
CA VAL A 193 10.22 19.39 3.43
C VAL A 193 11.23 19.87 4.47
N PHE A 194 10.82 19.99 5.73
CA PHE A 194 11.68 20.46 6.83
C PHE A 194 12.78 19.46 7.20
N SER A 195 12.61 18.17 6.94
CA SER A 195 13.68 17.18 7.19
C SER A 195 14.73 17.10 6.07
N ARG A 196 14.55 17.86 4.98
CA ARG A 196 15.51 18.00 3.88
C ARG A 196 16.34 19.29 3.97
N LEU A 197 15.94 20.21 4.84
CA LEU A 197 16.68 21.43 5.20
C LEU A 197 17.59 21.17 6.40
#